data_f0339a7b2158f357736f262660fe820d
#
_entry.id   f0339a7b2158f357736f262660fe820d
#
_cell.length_a   1.000
_cell.length_b   1.000
_cell.length_c   1.000
_cell.angle_alpha   90.00
_cell.angle_beta   90.00
_cell.angle_gamma   90.00
#
_symmetry.space_group_name_H-M   'P 1'
#
loop_
_entity.id
_entity.type
_entity.pdbx_description
1 polymer ?
#
loop_
_entity_poly.entity_id
_entity_poly.type
_entity_poly.pdbx_seq_one_letter_code
_entity_poly.pdbx_strand_id
1 'polypeptide(L)'
;PEADIAVVGTAVGLERDLVPQAGFELETIEKVPFPRRPNKAALQFPAKWKAEKAKVRDILTRHQAQVVVGFGGYTSAPVYAAAHSMGIPIAIHEQNARAGMANKLGARWASMIGGAYAQPGLKPRRGVEVERVGLPLRPAIARLASDLEHDRTATRKAAAAQLGVDPDRPLVVITGGSLGAVNVNRAVAASAKDLLAHAQVIHLTGKGKDDEVRSLVSVSAGEDVLGELGPDHVSDGDYRVAPYLERIDLAFACADLIICRSGAGTVSELTALGLPAIYVPLPIGNGEQRFNAQPVVDAEGGLMVADGDFT
;
A
#
# COMPACT_ATOMS: atom_id res chain seq x y z
N PRO A 1 20.92 -14.90 -14.65
CA PRO A 1 19.99 -15.94 -15.06
C PRO A 1 18.57 -15.39 -14.96
N GLU A 2 17.81 -15.50 -16.04
CA GLU A 2 16.39 -15.19 -16.02
C GLU A 2 15.65 -16.28 -15.26
N ALA A 3 14.81 -15.89 -14.30
CA ALA A 3 13.94 -16.81 -13.59
C ALA A 3 12.63 -16.93 -14.36
N ASP A 4 12.11 -18.13 -14.53
CA ASP A 4 10.75 -18.37 -14.96
C ASP A 4 9.81 -18.16 -13.77
N ILE A 5 8.87 -17.22 -13.88
CA ILE A 5 8.03 -16.78 -12.77
C ILE A 5 6.56 -16.99 -13.11
N ALA A 6 5.88 -17.82 -12.31
CA ALA A 6 4.43 -17.91 -12.28
C ALA A 6 3.89 -17.34 -10.96
N VAL A 7 2.80 -16.60 -11.03
CA VAL A 7 2.17 -15.96 -9.85
C VAL A 7 0.90 -16.72 -9.47
N VAL A 8 0.75 -17.05 -8.19
CA VAL A 8 -0.48 -17.67 -7.67
C VAL A 8 -1.31 -16.60 -6.96
N GLY A 9 -2.51 -16.38 -7.45
CA GLY A 9 -3.44 -15.37 -6.93
C GLY A 9 -4.90 -15.84 -6.94
N THR A 10 -5.83 -14.90 -6.99
CA THR A 10 -7.27 -15.17 -7.12
C THR A 10 -7.85 -14.56 -8.38
N ALA A 11 -8.95 -15.13 -8.88
CA ALA A 11 -9.66 -14.61 -10.05
C ALA A 11 -10.45 -13.30 -9.76
N VAL A 12 -10.51 -12.86 -8.49
CA VAL A 12 -11.34 -11.72 -8.04
C VAL A 12 -10.55 -10.58 -7.39
N GLY A 13 -9.22 -10.75 -7.23
CA GLY A 13 -8.34 -9.71 -6.67
C GLY A 13 -7.79 -8.79 -7.76
N LEU A 14 -7.07 -7.73 -7.34
CA LEU A 14 -6.36 -6.83 -8.26
C LEU A 14 -5.30 -7.56 -9.07
N GLU A 15 -4.76 -8.64 -8.53
CA GLU A 15 -3.78 -9.51 -9.20
C GLU A 15 -4.26 -10.06 -10.53
N ARG A 16 -5.59 -10.24 -10.70
CA ARG A 16 -6.20 -10.69 -11.98
C ARG A 16 -5.81 -9.80 -13.15
N ASP A 17 -5.78 -8.50 -12.91
CA ASP A 17 -5.51 -7.52 -13.95
C ASP A 17 -4.02 -7.08 -13.94
N LEU A 18 -3.42 -6.92 -12.76
CA LEU A 18 -2.07 -6.39 -12.63
C LEU A 18 -0.96 -7.40 -12.98
N VAL A 19 -1.16 -8.68 -12.69
CA VAL A 19 -0.13 -9.71 -12.97
C VAL A 19 0.07 -9.92 -14.48
N PRO A 20 -1.00 -10.10 -15.30
CA PRO A 20 -0.85 -10.18 -16.76
C PRO A 20 -0.33 -8.87 -17.37
N GLN A 21 -0.73 -7.69 -16.85
CA GLN A 21 -0.19 -6.40 -17.30
C GLN A 21 1.31 -6.28 -17.06
N ALA A 22 1.81 -6.90 -15.99
CA ALA A 22 3.24 -6.97 -15.69
C ALA A 22 3.99 -8.04 -16.51
N GLY A 23 3.30 -8.79 -17.39
CA GLY A 23 3.90 -9.81 -18.25
C GLY A 23 4.10 -11.18 -17.59
N PHE A 24 3.45 -11.44 -16.45
CA PHE A 24 3.55 -12.72 -15.75
C PHE A 24 2.30 -13.59 -15.90
N GLU A 25 2.49 -14.91 -15.85
CA GLU A 25 1.37 -15.86 -15.83
C GLU A 25 0.70 -15.86 -14.44
N LEU A 26 -0.64 -15.79 -14.43
CA LEU A 26 -1.45 -15.86 -13.21
C LEU A 26 -2.17 -17.20 -13.12
N GLU A 27 -1.75 -18.01 -12.17
CA GLU A 27 -2.46 -19.19 -11.72
C GLU A 27 -3.45 -18.84 -10.63
N THR A 28 -4.71 -19.28 -10.75
CA THR A 28 -5.75 -18.87 -9.81
C THR A 28 -6.22 -19.99 -8.90
N ILE A 29 -6.34 -19.66 -7.61
CA ILE A 29 -6.93 -20.52 -6.59
C ILE A 29 -8.07 -19.80 -5.87
N GLU A 30 -8.90 -20.53 -5.12
CA GLU A 30 -9.93 -19.91 -4.31
C GLU A 30 -9.36 -19.35 -2.99
N LYS A 31 -10.00 -18.30 -2.48
CA LYS A 31 -9.67 -17.78 -1.15
C LYS A 31 -10.08 -18.79 -0.07
N VAL A 32 -9.13 -19.19 0.77
CA VAL A 32 -9.40 -20.05 1.93
C VAL A 32 -9.06 -19.29 3.21
N PRO A 33 -9.94 -18.38 3.67
CA PRO A 33 -9.70 -17.62 4.87
C PRO A 33 -9.73 -18.53 6.11
N PHE A 34 -8.77 -18.34 7.02
CA PHE A 34 -8.79 -19.04 8.31
C PHE A 34 -10.05 -18.64 9.10
N PRO A 35 -10.83 -19.62 9.59
CA PRO A 35 -12.04 -19.35 10.36
C PRO A 35 -11.68 -18.66 11.68
N ARG A 36 -12.34 -17.54 11.95
CA ARG A 36 -12.15 -16.77 13.19
C ARG A 36 -13.22 -17.08 14.26
N ARG A 37 -14.30 -17.72 13.86
CA ARG A 37 -15.44 -18.09 14.73
C ARG A 37 -15.97 -19.46 14.29
N PRO A 38 -16.53 -20.27 15.22
CA PRO A 38 -17.21 -21.50 14.86
C PRO A 38 -18.51 -21.17 14.10
N ASN A 39 -18.51 -21.47 12.79
CA ASN A 39 -19.62 -21.25 11.89
C ASN A 39 -19.57 -22.29 10.74
N LYS A 40 -20.55 -22.24 9.82
CA LYS A 40 -20.60 -23.14 8.65
C LYS A 40 -19.32 -23.13 7.81
N ALA A 41 -18.66 -21.96 7.70
CA ALA A 41 -17.39 -21.85 6.97
C ALA A 41 -16.25 -22.60 7.69
N ALA A 42 -16.25 -22.65 9.02
CA ALA A 42 -15.28 -23.42 9.79
C ALA A 42 -15.42 -24.93 9.56
N LEU A 43 -16.66 -25.42 9.40
CA LEU A 43 -16.92 -26.84 9.08
C LEU A 43 -16.46 -27.22 7.66
N GLN A 44 -16.57 -26.30 6.72
CA GLN A 44 -16.15 -26.51 5.31
C GLN A 44 -14.65 -26.29 5.09
N PHE A 45 -13.97 -25.61 6.02
CA PHE A 45 -12.58 -25.24 5.89
C PHE A 45 -11.64 -26.42 5.59
N PRO A 46 -11.70 -27.59 6.29
CA PRO A 46 -10.79 -28.70 6.02
C PRO A 46 -10.89 -29.24 4.60
N ALA A 47 -12.11 -29.34 4.07
CA ALA A 47 -12.33 -29.83 2.71
C ALA A 47 -11.83 -28.83 1.66
N LYS A 48 -12.14 -27.54 1.81
CA LYS A 48 -11.64 -26.46 0.93
C LYS A 48 -10.12 -26.36 1.00
N TRP A 49 -9.54 -26.38 2.20
CA TRP A 49 -8.10 -26.38 2.37
C TRP A 49 -7.40 -27.51 1.64
N LYS A 50 -7.93 -28.75 1.78
CA LYS A 50 -7.39 -29.93 1.10
C LYS A 50 -7.47 -29.79 -0.43
N ALA A 51 -8.60 -29.32 -0.94
CA ALA A 51 -8.81 -29.11 -2.38
C ALA A 51 -7.85 -28.06 -2.95
N GLU A 52 -7.76 -26.89 -2.31
CA GLU A 52 -6.85 -25.84 -2.81
C GLU A 52 -5.37 -26.21 -2.66
N LYS A 53 -5.00 -26.91 -1.58
CA LYS A 53 -3.64 -27.45 -1.45
C LYS A 53 -3.33 -28.47 -2.56
N ALA A 54 -4.26 -29.31 -2.98
CA ALA A 54 -4.07 -30.25 -4.09
C ALA A 54 -3.87 -29.49 -5.41
N LYS A 55 -4.73 -28.51 -5.69
CA LYS A 55 -4.62 -27.64 -6.87
C LYS A 55 -3.26 -26.92 -6.93
N VAL A 56 -2.81 -26.39 -5.80
CA VAL A 56 -1.47 -25.76 -5.73
C VAL A 56 -0.37 -26.77 -6.01
N ARG A 57 -0.45 -28.01 -5.51
CA ARG A 57 0.55 -29.05 -5.83
C ARG A 57 0.65 -29.31 -7.33
N ASP A 58 -0.50 -29.35 -8.03
CA ASP A 58 -0.53 -29.52 -9.48
C ASP A 58 0.10 -28.31 -10.19
N ILE A 59 -0.15 -27.09 -9.73
CA ILE A 59 0.49 -25.87 -10.23
C ILE A 59 2.03 -25.97 -10.04
N LEU A 60 2.50 -26.20 -8.83
CA LEU A 60 3.93 -26.31 -8.54
C LEU A 60 4.62 -27.41 -9.34
N THR A 61 3.92 -28.52 -9.61
CA THR A 61 4.44 -29.60 -10.43
C THR A 61 4.53 -29.23 -11.91
N ARG A 62 3.48 -28.60 -12.48
CA ARG A 62 3.47 -28.14 -13.88
C ARG A 62 4.58 -27.15 -14.18
N HIS A 63 4.79 -26.20 -13.27
CA HIS A 63 5.85 -25.18 -13.38
C HIS A 63 7.22 -25.68 -12.90
N GLN A 64 7.36 -26.95 -12.47
CA GLN A 64 8.62 -27.50 -11.96
C GLN A 64 9.26 -26.57 -10.91
N ALA A 65 8.44 -26.00 -10.01
CA ALA A 65 8.84 -24.95 -9.10
C ALA A 65 10.03 -25.37 -8.22
N GLN A 66 11.10 -24.62 -8.26
CA GLN A 66 12.33 -24.85 -7.49
C GLN A 66 12.33 -24.08 -6.16
N VAL A 67 11.57 -22.99 -6.09
CA VAL A 67 11.38 -22.16 -4.90
C VAL A 67 10.00 -21.52 -4.91
N VAL A 68 9.43 -21.33 -3.74
CA VAL A 68 8.22 -20.53 -3.53
C VAL A 68 8.60 -19.26 -2.80
N VAL A 69 8.24 -18.10 -3.37
CA VAL A 69 8.37 -16.80 -2.72
C VAL A 69 6.99 -16.31 -2.34
N GLY A 70 6.78 -15.96 -1.09
CA GLY A 70 5.47 -15.53 -0.60
C GLY A 70 5.49 -14.19 0.11
N PHE A 71 4.43 -13.41 -0.15
CA PHE A 71 4.24 -12.05 0.39
C PHE A 71 3.06 -11.96 1.37
N GLY A 72 2.48 -13.12 1.76
CA GLY A 72 1.29 -13.17 2.59
C GLY A 72 -0.01 -13.11 1.78
N GLY A 73 -1.11 -12.81 2.47
CA GLY A 73 -2.45 -12.89 1.88
C GLY A 73 -3.08 -14.27 1.98
N TYR A 74 -4.34 -14.40 1.53
CA TYR A 74 -5.12 -15.63 1.69
C TYR A 74 -4.65 -16.78 0.82
N THR A 75 -4.02 -16.49 -0.32
CA THR A 75 -3.49 -17.48 -1.27
C THR A 75 -2.17 -18.08 -0.82
N SER A 76 -1.34 -17.34 -0.10
CA SER A 76 -0.01 -17.80 0.31
C SER A 76 -0.05 -18.99 1.28
N ALA A 77 -1.04 -19.07 2.14
CA ALA A 77 -1.09 -20.15 3.15
C ALA A 77 -1.19 -21.57 2.55
N PRO A 78 -2.13 -21.88 1.61
CA PRO A 78 -2.15 -23.17 0.93
C PRO A 78 -0.91 -23.40 0.07
N VAL A 79 -0.31 -22.34 -0.52
CA VAL A 79 0.93 -22.44 -1.31
C VAL A 79 2.10 -22.86 -0.41
N TYR A 80 2.29 -22.23 0.74
CA TYR A 80 3.32 -22.65 1.71
C TYR A 80 3.13 -24.10 2.17
N ALA A 81 1.90 -24.49 2.47
CA ALA A 81 1.60 -25.85 2.92
C ALA A 81 1.85 -26.91 1.82
N ALA A 82 1.57 -26.57 0.56
CA ALA A 82 1.85 -27.44 -0.57
C ALA A 82 3.38 -27.56 -0.80
N ALA A 83 4.08 -26.44 -0.90
CA ALA A 83 5.54 -26.37 -1.08
C ALA A 83 6.27 -27.17 0.00
N HIS A 84 5.91 -26.94 1.28
CA HIS A 84 6.46 -27.71 2.40
C HIS A 84 6.25 -29.22 2.22
N SER A 85 5.05 -29.67 1.85
CA SER A 85 4.77 -31.11 1.66
C SER A 85 5.47 -31.73 0.44
N MET A 86 6.00 -30.91 -0.48
CA MET A 86 6.77 -31.33 -1.66
C MET A 86 8.28 -31.15 -1.47
N GLY A 87 8.74 -30.65 -0.33
CA GLY A 87 10.16 -30.36 -0.08
C GLY A 87 10.70 -29.15 -0.84
N ILE A 88 9.81 -28.30 -1.40
CA ILE A 88 10.21 -27.09 -2.14
C ILE A 88 10.59 -26.01 -1.12
N PRO A 89 11.76 -25.36 -1.22
CA PRO A 89 12.18 -24.26 -0.36
C PRO A 89 11.18 -23.08 -0.40
N ILE A 90 10.98 -22.43 0.76
CA ILE A 90 10.06 -21.31 0.91
C ILE A 90 10.86 -20.09 1.36
N ALA A 91 10.78 -19.01 0.60
CA ALA A 91 11.20 -17.68 1.01
C ALA A 91 9.97 -16.82 1.30
N ILE A 92 10.02 -16.02 2.36
CA ILE A 92 8.91 -15.13 2.75
C ILE A 92 9.43 -13.71 2.82
N HIS A 93 8.65 -12.77 2.30
CA HIS A 93 8.81 -11.35 2.57
C HIS A 93 7.60 -10.84 3.35
N GLU A 94 7.83 -10.31 4.56
CA GLU A 94 6.78 -9.65 5.36
C GLU A 94 6.90 -8.13 5.25
N GLN A 95 5.88 -7.53 4.71
CA GLN A 95 5.86 -6.10 4.42
C GLN A 95 5.43 -5.25 5.62
N ASN A 96 4.65 -5.83 6.54
CA ASN A 96 4.08 -5.10 7.65
C ASN A 96 4.86 -5.30 8.94
N ALA A 97 4.83 -4.30 9.83
CA ALA A 97 5.39 -4.39 11.17
C ALA A 97 4.66 -5.43 12.05
N ARG A 98 3.44 -5.83 11.64
CA ARG A 98 2.67 -6.91 12.28
C ARG A 98 2.28 -7.95 11.25
N ALA A 99 2.96 -9.08 11.28
CA ALA A 99 2.79 -10.13 10.30
C ALA A 99 1.36 -10.69 10.22
N GLY A 100 0.95 -10.99 8.99
CA GLY A 100 -0.30 -11.67 8.69
C GLY A 100 -0.29 -13.16 9.04
N MET A 101 -1.48 -13.77 9.13
CA MET A 101 -1.64 -15.19 9.52
C MET A 101 -0.94 -16.16 8.55
N ALA A 102 -0.98 -15.86 7.25
CA ALA A 102 -0.33 -16.73 6.25
C ALA A 102 1.19 -16.77 6.46
N ASN A 103 1.83 -15.60 6.61
CA ASN A 103 3.27 -15.54 6.86
C ASN A 103 3.65 -16.11 8.24
N LYS A 104 2.81 -15.98 9.27
CA LYS A 104 3.00 -16.68 10.55
C LYS A 104 2.98 -18.19 10.42
N LEU A 105 2.12 -18.72 9.55
CA LEU A 105 2.11 -20.16 9.25
C LEU A 105 3.36 -20.57 8.45
N GLY A 106 3.65 -19.85 7.34
CA GLY A 106 4.76 -20.15 6.45
C GLY A 106 6.13 -20.04 7.12
N ALA A 107 6.30 -19.11 8.06
CA ALA A 107 7.55 -18.92 8.79
C ALA A 107 8.05 -20.19 9.51
N ARG A 108 7.15 -21.10 9.89
CA ARG A 108 7.50 -22.38 10.50
C ARG A 108 8.22 -23.32 9.55
N TRP A 109 8.11 -23.10 8.23
CA TRP A 109 8.67 -23.94 7.18
C TRP A 109 9.67 -23.20 6.29
N ALA A 110 9.68 -21.88 6.37
CA ALA A 110 10.53 -21.03 5.52
C ALA A 110 12.02 -21.36 5.69
N SER A 111 12.73 -21.28 4.59
CA SER A 111 14.20 -21.38 4.53
C SER A 111 14.86 -20.01 4.64
N MET A 112 14.14 -18.95 4.24
CA MET A 112 14.58 -17.56 4.29
C MET A 112 13.38 -16.66 4.61
N ILE A 113 13.60 -15.63 5.42
CA ILE A 113 12.56 -14.63 5.74
C ILE A 113 13.20 -13.25 5.67
N GLY A 114 12.73 -12.44 4.72
CA GLY A 114 13.00 -11.01 4.68
C GLY A 114 11.81 -10.24 5.28
N GLY A 115 12.07 -9.08 5.84
CA GLY A 115 11.03 -8.21 6.37
C GLY A 115 11.34 -6.73 6.15
N ALA A 116 10.30 -5.92 5.99
CA ALA A 116 10.44 -4.47 5.99
C ALA A 116 10.78 -3.94 7.39
N TYR A 117 10.37 -4.66 8.42
CA TYR A 117 10.59 -4.34 9.83
C TYR A 117 11.39 -5.46 10.51
N ALA A 118 12.23 -5.10 11.49
CA ALA A 118 13.11 -6.06 12.16
C ALA A 118 12.36 -7.13 12.98
N GLN A 119 11.19 -6.77 13.53
CA GLN A 119 10.42 -7.65 14.41
C GLN A 119 8.94 -7.70 14.04
N PRO A 120 8.55 -8.31 12.90
CA PRO A 120 7.15 -8.35 12.45
C PRO A 120 6.29 -9.36 13.24
N GLY A 121 6.82 -9.98 14.29
CA GLY A 121 6.11 -10.97 15.11
C GLY A 121 5.98 -12.34 14.44
N LEU A 122 6.92 -12.69 13.57
CA LEU A 122 7.07 -14.04 13.03
C LEU A 122 7.82 -14.95 14.01
N LYS A 123 7.53 -16.25 13.92
CA LYS A 123 8.24 -17.31 14.67
C LYS A 123 8.84 -18.29 13.67
N PRO A 124 10.05 -18.02 13.17
CA PRO A 124 10.74 -18.89 12.22
C PRO A 124 11.04 -20.25 12.82
N ARG A 125 11.32 -21.24 11.95
CA ARG A 125 11.93 -22.49 12.39
C ARG A 125 13.33 -22.25 12.94
N ARG A 126 13.84 -23.21 13.71
CA ARG A 126 15.21 -23.15 14.28
C ARG A 126 16.27 -22.93 13.19
N GLY A 127 17.16 -21.98 13.40
CA GLY A 127 18.26 -21.65 12.48
C GLY A 127 17.87 -20.71 11.32
N VAL A 128 16.66 -20.17 11.33
CA VAL A 128 16.22 -19.12 10.39
C VAL A 128 15.88 -17.86 11.18
N GLU A 129 16.43 -16.74 10.77
CA GLU A 129 16.19 -15.43 11.35
C GLU A 129 15.39 -14.56 10.35
N VAL A 130 14.78 -13.52 10.87
CA VAL A 130 14.14 -12.49 10.03
C VAL A 130 15.20 -11.44 9.70
N GLU A 131 15.57 -11.37 8.42
CA GLU A 131 16.50 -10.37 7.92
C GLU A 131 15.73 -9.10 7.53
N ARG A 132 16.21 -7.94 8.00
CA ARG A 132 15.62 -6.66 7.59
C ARG A 132 16.14 -6.28 6.21
N VAL A 133 15.31 -6.48 5.18
CA VAL A 133 15.65 -6.20 3.77
C VAL A 133 14.92 -4.97 3.22
N GLY A 134 14.06 -4.34 4.00
CA GLY A 134 13.22 -3.24 3.55
C GLY A 134 12.05 -3.69 2.66
N LEU A 135 11.37 -2.72 2.07
CA LEU A 135 10.33 -2.94 1.07
C LEU A 135 10.82 -2.37 -0.27
N PRO A 136 10.78 -3.15 -1.37
CA PRO A 136 11.11 -2.63 -2.68
C PRO A 136 10.21 -1.45 -3.04
N LEU A 137 10.82 -0.33 -3.39
CA LEU A 137 10.08 0.86 -3.82
C LEU A 137 9.66 0.72 -5.28
N ARG A 138 8.54 1.34 -5.64
CA ARG A 138 8.16 1.50 -7.05
C ARG A 138 9.28 2.26 -7.80
N PRO A 139 9.60 1.88 -9.05
CA PRO A 139 10.69 2.51 -9.80
C PRO A 139 10.59 4.04 -9.90
N ALA A 140 9.38 4.60 -10.01
CA ALA A 140 9.17 6.04 -10.04
C ALA A 140 9.55 6.70 -8.71
N ILE A 141 9.23 6.06 -7.57
CA ILE A 141 9.59 6.58 -6.23
C ILE A 141 11.09 6.46 -5.97
N ALA A 142 11.71 5.36 -6.38
CA ALA A 142 13.16 5.19 -6.25
C ALA A 142 13.93 6.25 -7.07
N ARG A 143 13.46 6.54 -8.29
CA ARG A 143 14.02 7.65 -9.10
C ARG A 143 13.81 9.00 -8.43
N LEU A 144 12.58 9.26 -7.95
CA LEU A 144 12.28 10.52 -7.26
C LEU A 144 13.19 10.73 -6.04
N ALA A 145 13.46 9.69 -5.25
CA ALA A 145 14.38 9.78 -4.11
C ALA A 145 15.77 10.28 -4.56
N SER A 146 16.31 9.69 -5.63
CA SER A 146 17.58 10.11 -6.21
C SER A 146 17.56 11.54 -6.77
N ASP A 147 16.47 11.93 -7.46
CA ASP A 147 16.32 13.26 -8.03
C ASP A 147 16.22 14.33 -6.92
N LEU A 148 15.51 14.04 -5.82
CA LEU A 148 15.41 14.92 -4.65
C LEU A 148 16.75 15.08 -3.90
N GLU A 149 17.58 14.04 -3.86
CA GLU A 149 18.94 14.12 -3.31
C GLU A 149 19.85 14.98 -4.19
N HIS A 150 19.67 14.91 -5.51
CA HIS A 150 20.48 15.66 -6.46
C HIS A 150 20.12 17.15 -6.51
N ASP A 151 18.84 17.48 -6.76
CA ASP A 151 18.33 18.85 -6.79
C ASP A 151 16.82 18.89 -6.45
N ARG A 152 16.51 19.06 -5.17
CA ARG A 152 15.13 19.14 -4.67
C ARG A 152 14.36 20.30 -5.31
N THR A 153 14.99 21.45 -5.50
CA THR A 153 14.32 22.64 -6.03
C THR A 153 13.94 22.47 -7.49
N ALA A 154 14.86 21.99 -8.32
CA ALA A 154 14.57 21.74 -9.73
C ALA A 154 13.54 20.61 -9.91
N THR A 155 13.63 19.52 -9.12
CA THR A 155 12.68 18.40 -9.12
C THR A 155 11.28 18.89 -8.77
N ARG A 156 11.13 19.68 -7.68
CA ARG A 156 9.84 20.28 -7.28
C ARG A 156 9.25 21.17 -8.38
N LYS A 157 10.05 22.07 -8.96
CA LYS A 157 9.59 22.97 -10.04
C LYS A 157 9.12 22.20 -11.27
N ALA A 158 9.86 21.19 -11.68
CA ALA A 158 9.49 20.36 -12.83
C ALA A 158 8.20 19.56 -12.60
N ALA A 159 7.99 19.04 -11.41
CA ALA A 159 6.77 18.34 -11.02
C ALA A 159 5.58 19.31 -10.90
N ALA A 160 5.78 20.46 -10.29
CA ALA A 160 4.74 21.49 -10.10
C ALA A 160 4.19 21.98 -11.44
N ALA A 161 5.05 22.20 -12.44
CA ALA A 161 4.65 22.58 -13.78
C ALA A 161 3.74 21.54 -14.46
N GLN A 162 3.96 20.23 -14.19
CA GLN A 162 3.12 19.17 -14.73
C GLN A 162 1.77 19.04 -14.00
N LEU A 163 1.72 19.42 -12.73
CA LEU A 163 0.50 19.34 -11.91
C LEU A 163 -0.34 20.64 -11.93
N GLY A 164 0.20 21.74 -12.43
CA GLY A 164 -0.45 23.04 -12.40
C GLY A 164 -0.45 23.68 -11.01
N VAL A 165 0.48 23.32 -10.11
CA VAL A 165 0.61 23.90 -8.77
C VAL A 165 1.77 24.90 -8.69
N ASP A 166 1.70 25.82 -7.73
CA ASP A 166 2.76 26.79 -7.49
C ASP A 166 3.90 26.12 -6.67
N PRO A 167 5.13 26.02 -7.21
CA PRO A 167 6.24 25.38 -6.51
C PRO A 167 6.74 26.17 -5.29
N ASP A 168 6.44 27.44 -5.19
CA ASP A 168 6.93 28.34 -4.13
C ASP A 168 5.94 28.43 -2.94
N ARG A 169 4.78 27.77 -3.03
CA ARG A 169 3.78 27.71 -1.97
C ARG A 169 3.74 26.31 -1.33
N PRO A 170 3.40 26.20 -0.02
CA PRO A 170 3.20 24.92 0.62
C PRO A 170 2.11 24.08 -0.07
N LEU A 171 2.32 22.77 -0.12
CA LEU A 171 1.39 21.80 -0.70
C LEU A 171 1.10 20.66 0.27
N VAL A 172 -0.18 20.44 0.55
CA VAL A 172 -0.68 19.25 1.29
C VAL A 172 -1.26 18.25 0.30
N VAL A 173 -0.80 17.00 0.38
CA VAL A 173 -1.33 15.90 -0.44
C VAL A 173 -2.12 14.93 0.44
N ILE A 174 -3.35 14.66 0.06
CA ILE A 174 -4.23 13.72 0.75
C ILE A 174 -4.39 12.46 -0.09
N THR A 175 -4.17 11.28 0.50
CA THR A 175 -4.38 10.00 -0.18
C THR A 175 -4.81 8.89 0.76
N GLY A 176 -5.91 8.25 0.42
CA GLY A 176 -6.39 7.03 1.08
C GLY A 176 -5.90 5.72 0.44
N GLY A 177 -4.98 5.82 -0.55
CA GLY A 177 -4.62 4.72 -1.45
C GLY A 177 -5.68 4.51 -2.54
N SER A 178 -5.54 3.45 -3.35
CA SER A 178 -6.38 3.20 -4.55
C SER A 178 -7.88 3.07 -4.24
N LEU A 179 -8.23 2.61 -3.05
CA LEU A 179 -9.63 2.48 -2.60
C LEU A 179 -10.17 3.75 -1.93
N GLY A 180 -9.30 4.73 -1.63
CA GLY A 180 -9.64 5.92 -0.89
C GLY A 180 -9.97 5.67 0.59
N ALA A 181 -10.18 6.74 1.34
CA ALA A 181 -10.47 6.72 2.78
C ALA A 181 -11.63 7.67 3.09
N VAL A 182 -12.86 7.16 3.12
CA VAL A 182 -14.08 8.00 3.22
C VAL A 182 -14.04 8.95 4.41
N ASN A 183 -13.63 8.48 5.59
CA ASN A 183 -13.55 9.34 6.78
C ASN A 183 -12.51 10.46 6.62
N VAL A 184 -11.30 10.11 6.13
CA VAL A 184 -10.25 11.10 5.83
C VAL A 184 -10.71 12.10 4.79
N ASN A 185 -11.34 11.63 3.71
CA ASN A 185 -11.86 12.50 2.66
C ASN A 185 -12.85 13.53 3.21
N ARG A 186 -13.79 13.08 4.04
CA ARG A 186 -14.84 13.96 4.62
C ARG A 186 -14.26 14.98 5.58
N ALA A 187 -13.39 14.53 6.50
CA ALA A 187 -12.78 15.42 7.48
C ALA A 187 -11.94 16.52 6.82
N VAL A 188 -11.09 16.13 5.86
CA VAL A 188 -10.23 17.10 5.14
C VAL A 188 -11.06 18.06 4.28
N ALA A 189 -12.07 17.56 3.56
CA ALA A 189 -12.93 18.40 2.74
C ALA A 189 -13.76 19.39 3.57
N ALA A 190 -14.22 18.99 4.75
CA ALA A 190 -14.92 19.89 5.68
C ALA A 190 -14.01 21.02 6.21
N SER A 191 -12.70 20.77 6.29
CA SER A 191 -11.70 21.75 6.74
C SER A 191 -10.99 22.48 5.59
N ALA A 192 -11.53 22.42 4.36
CA ALA A 192 -10.86 22.96 3.16
C ALA A 192 -10.53 24.45 3.29
N LYS A 193 -11.42 25.26 3.86
CA LYS A 193 -11.21 26.69 4.06
C LYS A 193 -9.99 26.98 4.94
N ASP A 194 -9.83 26.25 6.02
CA ASP A 194 -8.70 26.44 6.94
C ASP A 194 -7.37 25.97 6.32
N LEU A 195 -7.40 24.86 5.60
CA LEU A 195 -6.23 24.36 4.86
C LEU A 195 -5.76 25.34 3.79
N LEU A 196 -6.70 25.88 3.01
CA LEU A 196 -6.39 26.82 1.93
C LEU A 196 -5.86 28.17 2.41
N ALA A 197 -6.07 28.52 3.67
CA ALA A 197 -5.43 29.67 4.27
C ALA A 197 -3.91 29.53 4.41
N HIS A 198 -3.39 28.28 4.34
CA HIS A 198 -1.98 27.98 4.59
C HIS A 198 -1.28 27.25 3.43
N ALA A 199 -1.99 26.52 2.60
CA ALA A 199 -1.41 25.64 1.59
C ALA A 199 -2.32 25.42 0.40
N GLN A 200 -1.75 25.01 -0.73
CA GLN A 200 -2.46 24.35 -1.81
C GLN A 200 -2.77 22.90 -1.41
N VAL A 201 -3.77 22.29 -2.03
CA VAL A 201 -4.23 20.94 -1.71
C VAL A 201 -4.33 20.09 -2.97
N ILE A 202 -3.77 18.90 -2.94
CA ILE A 202 -4.08 17.80 -3.87
C ILE A 202 -4.76 16.70 -3.09
N HIS A 203 -6.02 16.41 -3.43
CA HIS A 203 -6.85 15.41 -2.76
C HIS A 203 -7.14 14.22 -3.68
N LEU A 204 -6.45 13.10 -3.44
CA LEU A 204 -6.64 11.84 -4.15
C LEU A 204 -7.68 10.99 -3.42
N THR A 205 -8.91 11.07 -3.86
CA THR A 205 -10.10 10.60 -3.12
C THR A 205 -10.33 9.09 -3.15
N GLY A 206 -9.76 8.41 -4.15
CA GLY A 206 -10.12 7.04 -4.53
C GLY A 206 -11.31 7.02 -5.51
N LYS A 207 -11.35 6.00 -6.37
CA LYS A 207 -12.33 5.88 -7.46
C LYS A 207 -13.77 6.03 -6.96
N GLY A 208 -14.52 6.91 -7.60
CA GLY A 208 -15.95 7.15 -7.36
C GLY A 208 -16.26 7.88 -6.04
N LYS A 209 -15.31 8.65 -5.49
CA LYS A 209 -15.48 9.45 -4.27
C LYS A 209 -15.19 10.93 -4.46
N ASP A 210 -14.84 11.33 -5.66
CA ASP A 210 -14.47 12.70 -6.02
C ASP A 210 -15.65 13.65 -5.98
N ASP A 211 -16.85 13.24 -6.43
CA ASP A 211 -18.06 14.08 -6.41
C ASP A 211 -18.46 14.49 -4.97
N GLU A 212 -18.40 13.54 -4.02
CA GLU A 212 -18.70 13.84 -2.61
C GLU A 212 -17.70 14.85 -2.04
N VAL A 213 -16.41 14.67 -2.33
CA VAL A 213 -15.34 15.57 -1.86
C VAL A 213 -15.51 16.97 -2.48
N ARG A 214 -15.73 17.07 -3.78
CA ARG A 214 -15.99 18.36 -4.45
C ARG A 214 -17.18 19.08 -3.83
N SER A 215 -18.29 18.38 -3.59
CA SER A 215 -19.48 18.96 -2.94
C SER A 215 -19.16 19.48 -1.53
N LEU A 216 -18.43 18.73 -0.73
CA LEU A 216 -18.06 19.15 0.63
C LEU A 216 -17.11 20.36 0.62
N VAL A 217 -16.14 20.40 -0.29
CA VAL A 217 -15.23 21.54 -0.47
C VAL A 217 -16.01 22.79 -0.91
N SER A 218 -16.95 22.66 -1.87
CA SER A 218 -17.78 23.79 -2.31
C SER A 218 -18.59 24.38 -1.14
N VAL A 219 -19.11 23.51 -0.26
CA VAL A 219 -19.85 23.96 0.94
C VAL A 219 -18.94 24.65 1.96
N SER A 220 -17.73 24.12 2.17
CA SER A 220 -16.82 24.62 3.22
C SER A 220 -15.98 25.82 2.81
N ALA A 221 -15.63 25.94 1.53
CA ALA A 221 -14.68 26.95 1.05
C ALA A 221 -15.14 27.73 -0.20
N GLY A 222 -16.19 27.28 -0.90
CA GLY A 222 -16.69 27.86 -2.16
C GLY A 222 -16.31 27.01 -3.38
N GLU A 223 -17.02 27.20 -4.49
CA GLU A 223 -16.74 26.47 -5.74
C GLU A 223 -15.50 26.99 -6.46
N ASP A 224 -15.19 28.27 -6.30
CA ASP A 224 -14.06 28.95 -6.92
C ASP A 224 -12.69 28.46 -6.44
N VAL A 225 -12.64 27.75 -5.31
CA VAL A 225 -11.40 27.15 -4.82
C VAL A 225 -11.07 25.82 -5.49
N LEU A 226 -12.03 25.21 -6.20
CA LEU A 226 -11.82 23.92 -6.87
C LEU A 226 -10.98 24.07 -8.14
N GLY A 227 -10.02 23.19 -8.32
CA GLY A 227 -9.16 23.10 -9.49
C GLY A 227 -8.96 21.68 -9.99
N GLU A 228 -8.42 21.59 -11.19
CA GLU A 228 -8.01 20.34 -11.82
C GLU A 228 -6.49 20.18 -11.77
N LEU A 229 -6.01 18.96 -11.97
CA LEU A 229 -4.58 18.66 -12.10
C LEU A 229 -4.16 18.72 -13.58
N GLY A 230 -3.07 19.42 -13.86
CA GLY A 230 -2.48 19.44 -15.19
C GLY A 230 -1.78 20.77 -15.49
N PRO A 231 -0.93 20.81 -16.52
CA PRO A 231 -0.13 22.00 -16.85
C PRO A 231 -0.98 23.19 -17.33
N ASP A 232 -2.18 22.92 -17.86
CA ASP A 232 -3.11 23.94 -18.36
C ASP A 232 -4.01 24.52 -17.26
N HIS A 233 -3.91 24.03 -16.01
CA HIS A 233 -4.77 24.37 -14.88
C HIS A 233 -4.06 25.21 -13.80
N VAL A 234 -3.00 25.94 -14.17
CA VAL A 234 -2.21 26.76 -13.23
C VAL A 234 -3.04 27.88 -12.58
N SER A 235 -4.03 28.39 -13.29
CA SER A 235 -4.92 29.47 -12.80
C SER A 235 -6.20 28.98 -12.11
N ASP A 236 -6.40 27.68 -12.00
CA ASP A 236 -7.52 27.09 -11.29
C ASP A 236 -7.41 27.28 -9.77
N GLY A 237 -8.47 26.95 -9.06
CA GLY A 237 -8.47 26.99 -7.60
C GLY A 237 -7.41 26.10 -6.96
N ASP A 238 -7.05 26.44 -5.75
CA ASP A 238 -5.94 25.80 -5.01
C ASP A 238 -6.28 24.43 -4.41
N TYR A 239 -7.55 24.00 -4.46
CA TYR A 239 -7.99 22.67 -4.01
C TYR A 239 -8.26 21.76 -5.20
N ARG A 240 -7.27 20.93 -5.54
CA ARG A 240 -7.33 20.05 -6.70
C ARG A 240 -7.79 18.65 -6.30
N VAL A 241 -8.88 18.20 -6.89
CA VAL A 241 -9.51 16.90 -6.58
C VAL A 241 -9.36 15.95 -7.76
N ALA A 242 -8.81 14.77 -7.49
CA ALA A 242 -8.75 13.69 -8.47
C ALA A 242 -9.06 12.33 -7.81
N PRO A 243 -9.73 11.40 -8.53
CA PRO A 243 -9.99 10.07 -7.98
C PRO A 243 -8.71 9.25 -7.83
N TYR A 244 -7.73 9.48 -8.68
CA TYR A 244 -6.46 8.77 -8.72
C TYR A 244 -5.41 9.58 -9.49
N LEU A 245 -4.15 9.43 -9.13
CA LEU A 245 -3.02 10.01 -9.86
C LEU A 245 -2.02 8.90 -10.16
N GLU A 246 -1.86 8.55 -11.42
CA GLU A 246 -0.92 7.51 -11.85
C GLU A 246 0.52 7.90 -11.49
N ARG A 247 0.87 9.15 -11.76
CA ARG A 247 2.16 9.77 -11.45
C ARG A 247 2.13 10.42 -10.07
N ILE A 248 1.84 9.64 -9.02
CA ILE A 248 1.83 10.14 -7.63
C ILE A 248 3.22 10.64 -7.19
N ASP A 249 4.28 10.19 -7.84
CA ASP A 249 5.63 10.70 -7.66
C ASP A 249 5.73 12.22 -7.89
N LEU A 250 4.97 12.77 -8.84
CA LEU A 250 4.91 14.22 -9.06
C LEU A 250 4.30 14.95 -7.85
N ALA A 251 3.20 14.42 -7.29
CA ALA A 251 2.59 15.01 -6.11
C ALA A 251 3.54 14.93 -4.90
N PHE A 252 4.23 13.81 -4.73
CA PHE A 252 5.21 13.65 -3.65
C PHE A 252 6.45 14.54 -3.82
N ALA A 253 6.86 14.84 -5.07
CA ALA A 253 7.95 15.79 -5.35
C ALA A 253 7.63 17.23 -4.90
N CYS A 254 6.35 17.58 -4.89
CA CYS A 254 5.87 18.92 -4.51
C CYS A 254 5.38 18.99 -3.07
N ALA A 255 5.11 17.88 -2.40
CA ALA A 255 4.46 17.84 -1.10
C ALA A 255 5.37 18.37 0.02
N ASP A 256 4.77 19.13 0.93
CA ASP A 256 5.37 19.52 2.21
C ASP A 256 4.76 18.73 3.38
N LEU A 257 3.53 18.23 3.21
CA LEU A 257 2.84 17.36 4.17
C LEU A 257 1.95 16.36 3.44
N ILE A 258 1.93 15.14 3.94
CA ILE A 258 1.03 14.10 3.45
C ILE A 258 0.01 13.74 4.53
N ILE A 259 -1.28 13.64 4.18
CA ILE A 259 -2.31 13.06 5.03
C ILE A 259 -2.74 11.74 4.40
N CYS A 260 -2.51 10.61 5.08
CA CYS A 260 -2.70 9.32 4.41
C CYS A 260 -3.02 8.15 5.36
N ARG A 261 -3.46 7.04 4.77
CA ARG A 261 -3.42 5.73 5.42
C ARG A 261 -1.99 5.23 5.56
N SER A 262 -1.72 4.42 6.60
CA SER A 262 -0.39 3.90 6.91
C SER A 262 -0.17 2.44 6.44
N GLY A 263 -0.51 2.16 5.19
CA GLY A 263 -0.11 0.93 4.54
C GLY A 263 1.42 0.82 4.42
N ALA A 264 1.97 -0.39 4.46
CA ALA A 264 3.42 -0.60 4.46
C ALA A 264 4.13 0.08 3.27
N GLY A 265 3.54 0.02 2.07
CA GLY A 265 4.08 0.70 0.89
C GLY A 265 4.14 2.22 1.05
N THR A 266 3.04 2.84 1.48
CA THR A 266 2.97 4.30 1.70
C THR A 266 4.00 4.74 2.73
N VAL A 267 4.06 4.07 3.89
CA VAL A 267 5.03 4.42 4.94
C VAL A 267 6.46 4.30 4.42
N SER A 268 6.79 3.21 3.71
CA SER A 268 8.14 3.01 3.15
C SER A 268 8.50 4.07 2.10
N GLU A 269 7.57 4.43 1.24
CA GLU A 269 7.78 5.45 0.21
C GLU A 269 7.99 6.84 0.81
N LEU A 270 7.14 7.25 1.75
CA LEU A 270 7.26 8.55 2.40
C LEU A 270 8.55 8.65 3.23
N THR A 271 8.94 7.56 3.91
CA THR A 271 10.20 7.49 4.65
C THR A 271 11.41 7.63 3.72
N ALA A 272 11.39 6.95 2.57
CA ALA A 272 12.47 7.03 1.58
C ALA A 272 12.61 8.43 0.97
N LEU A 273 11.50 9.18 0.85
CA LEU A 273 11.47 10.54 0.33
C LEU A 273 11.72 11.61 1.40
N GLY A 274 11.77 11.23 2.68
CA GLY A 274 11.88 12.18 3.80
C GLY A 274 10.66 13.10 3.93
N LEU A 275 9.45 12.63 3.55
CA LEU A 275 8.21 13.40 3.59
C LEU A 275 7.50 13.22 4.93
N PRO A 276 7.21 14.30 5.67
CA PRO A 276 6.42 14.22 6.89
C PRO A 276 4.97 13.86 6.60
N ALA A 277 4.34 13.11 7.51
CA ALA A 277 2.97 12.68 7.31
C ALA A 277 2.11 12.70 8.57
N ILE A 278 0.81 12.96 8.38
CA ILE A 278 -0.25 12.62 9.34
C ILE A 278 -0.83 11.28 8.91
N TYR A 279 -0.47 10.25 9.68
CA TYR A 279 -0.95 8.89 9.44
C TYR A 279 -2.31 8.69 10.11
N VAL A 280 -3.29 8.24 9.35
CA VAL A 280 -4.61 7.85 9.83
C VAL A 280 -4.79 6.35 9.56
N PRO A 281 -4.37 5.46 10.49
CA PRO A 281 -4.41 4.02 10.27
C PRO A 281 -5.82 3.50 10.00
N LEU A 282 -5.95 2.56 9.07
CA LEU A 282 -7.21 1.88 8.82
C LEU A 282 -7.63 1.07 10.07
N PRO A 283 -8.86 1.27 10.62
CA PRO A 283 -9.27 0.68 11.89
C PRO A 283 -9.68 -0.80 11.81
N ILE A 284 -9.51 -1.45 10.65
CA ILE A 284 -9.90 -2.84 10.40
C ILE A 284 -8.66 -3.73 10.17
N GLY A 285 -8.87 -5.04 10.07
CA GLY A 285 -7.77 -5.99 9.87
C GLY A 285 -7.20 -6.51 11.20
N ASN A 286 -5.89 -6.61 11.29
CA ASN A 286 -5.15 -6.98 12.50
C ASN A 286 -4.45 -5.77 13.16
N GLY A 287 -4.76 -4.55 12.69
CA GLY A 287 -4.17 -3.30 13.19
C GLY A 287 -2.75 -3.04 12.68
N GLU A 288 -2.32 -3.71 11.62
CA GLU A 288 -0.96 -3.60 11.07
C GLU A 288 -0.58 -2.17 10.70
N GLN A 289 -1.53 -1.37 10.21
CA GLN A 289 -1.25 0.01 9.78
C GLN A 289 -0.74 0.89 10.93
N ARG A 290 -1.30 0.74 12.14
CA ARG A 290 -0.79 1.47 13.30
C ARG A 290 0.67 1.12 13.58
N PHE A 291 1.00 -0.17 13.50
CA PHE A 291 2.37 -0.63 13.76
C PHE A 291 3.35 -0.22 12.64
N ASN A 292 2.87 -0.11 11.40
CA ASN A 292 3.70 0.34 10.28
C ASN A 292 4.18 1.79 10.46
N ALA A 293 3.30 2.69 10.90
CA ALA A 293 3.65 4.10 11.09
C ALA A 293 4.40 4.38 12.40
N GLN A 294 4.24 3.53 13.43
CA GLN A 294 4.77 3.78 14.76
C GLN A 294 6.27 4.14 14.77
N PRO A 295 7.18 3.42 14.08
CA PRO A 295 8.60 3.77 14.07
C PRO A 295 8.90 5.15 13.47
N VAL A 296 8.11 5.62 12.52
CA VAL A 296 8.25 6.97 11.93
C VAL A 296 7.80 8.04 12.92
N VAL A 297 6.68 7.78 13.62
CA VAL A 297 6.14 8.67 14.64
C VAL A 297 7.10 8.76 15.84
N ASP A 298 7.65 7.63 16.28
CA ASP A 298 8.64 7.58 17.37
C ASP A 298 9.94 8.33 17.01
N ALA A 299 10.25 8.42 15.72
CA ALA A 299 11.39 9.19 15.19
C ALA A 299 11.01 10.64 14.82
N GLU A 300 9.84 11.12 15.24
CA GLU A 300 9.33 12.48 14.96
C GLU A 300 9.17 12.81 13.46
N GLY A 301 9.12 11.80 12.58
CA GLY A 301 8.92 11.95 11.13
C GLY A 301 7.46 12.13 10.73
N GLY A 302 6.52 12.20 11.68
CA GLY A 302 5.09 12.38 11.42
C GLY A 302 4.25 12.24 12.67
N LEU A 303 2.93 12.38 12.49
CA LEU A 303 1.92 12.23 13.53
C LEU A 303 1.01 11.05 13.21
N MET A 304 0.37 10.48 14.24
CA MET A 304 -0.64 9.45 14.08
C MET A 304 -1.93 9.87 14.78
N VAL A 305 -3.02 9.84 14.02
CA VAL A 305 -4.38 10.13 14.53
C VAL A 305 -5.25 8.91 14.28
N ALA A 306 -6.01 8.47 15.27
CA ALA A 306 -6.93 7.36 15.06
C ALA A 306 -8.07 7.77 14.10
N ASP A 307 -8.58 6.84 13.28
CA ASP A 307 -9.59 7.14 12.26
C ASP A 307 -10.86 7.78 12.83
N GLY A 308 -11.28 7.37 14.04
CA GLY A 308 -12.45 7.94 14.71
C GLY A 308 -12.22 9.32 15.35
N ASP A 309 -10.96 9.71 15.53
CA ASP A 309 -10.57 10.99 16.14
C ASP A 309 -10.14 12.02 15.07
N PHE A 310 -10.09 11.59 13.82
CA PHE A 310 -9.73 12.44 12.68
C PHE A 310 -10.98 13.14 12.15
N THR A 311 -11.24 14.35 12.66
CA THR A 311 -12.45 15.16 12.40
C THR A 311 -12.10 16.56 11.88
#